data_5f14a946fa1173652d540dae75a82250
#
_entry.id   5f14a946fa1173652d540dae75a82250
#
_cell.length_a   1.000
_cell.length_b   1.000
_cell.length_c   1.000
_cell.angle_alpha   90.00
_cell.angle_beta   90.00
_cell.angle_gamma   90.00
#
_symmetry.space_group_name_H-M   'P 1'
#
loop_
_entity.id
_entity.type
_entity.pdbx_description
1 polymer ?
#
loop_
_entity_poly.entity_id
_entity_poly.type
_entity_poly.pdbx_seq_one_letter_code
_entity_poly.pdbx_strand_id
1 'polypeptide(L)'
;RTTRDEPDYDRLMQGRLAILAQHKLGLADIQKVIAEMGPLPGARAFLDWLRERFQVVILSDTFYEFAMPLMQQLGYPALLCHKLEVDAGGVVRNYVLRQPEAKRESVKAFRSLNFKTIAAGDSYNDTAMLAEADAGILFRPPQNVIDEFPQYPVTRSYEELAAAFEAAGRRIQ
;
A
#
# COMPACT_ATOMS: atom_id res chain seq x y z
N ARG A 1 6.05 10.02 13.95
CA ARG A 1 4.98 10.84 13.37
C ARG A 1 4.40 10.16 12.14
N THR A 2 3.12 10.27 11.94
CA THR A 2 2.35 9.73 10.81
C THR A 2 1.68 10.87 10.05
N THR A 3 1.03 10.58 8.92
CA THR A 3 0.21 11.55 8.18
C THR A 3 -0.99 12.08 8.99
N ARG A 4 -1.33 11.45 10.12
CA ARG A 4 -2.33 11.94 11.07
C ARG A 4 -1.78 13.06 11.96
N ASP A 5 -0.47 13.03 12.24
CA ASP A 5 0.21 14.00 13.12
C ASP A 5 0.70 15.23 12.34
N GLU A 6 1.00 15.05 11.04
CA GLU A 6 1.45 16.09 10.12
C GLU A 6 0.74 15.89 8.77
N PRO A 7 -0.29 16.71 8.47
CA PRO A 7 -1.04 16.62 7.22
C PRO A 7 -0.22 16.98 5.97
N ASP A 8 0.80 17.81 6.13
CA ASP A 8 1.72 18.16 5.05
C ASP A 8 2.72 17.01 4.85
N TYR A 9 2.50 16.25 3.78
CA TYR A 9 3.32 15.08 3.47
C TYR A 9 4.79 15.44 3.25
N ASP A 10 5.08 16.58 2.64
CA ASP A 10 6.46 17.03 2.40
C ASP A 10 7.17 17.33 3.72
N ARG A 11 6.54 18.07 4.62
CA ARG A 11 7.06 18.32 5.97
C ARG A 11 7.30 17.04 6.75
N LEU A 12 6.37 16.09 6.67
CA LEU A 12 6.51 14.79 7.32
C LEU A 12 7.74 14.05 6.79
N MET A 13 7.92 14.01 5.47
CA MET A 13 9.03 13.29 4.85
C MET A 13 10.37 13.98 5.11
N GLN A 14 10.45 15.31 5.00
CA GLN A 14 11.66 16.06 5.34
C GLN A 14 12.06 15.83 6.81
N GLY A 15 11.08 15.80 7.72
CA GLY A 15 11.34 15.49 9.12
C GLY A 15 11.90 14.07 9.33
N ARG A 16 11.39 13.08 8.59
CA ARG A 16 11.89 11.69 8.63
C ARG A 16 13.33 11.59 8.08
N LEU A 17 13.61 12.25 6.95
CA LEU A 17 14.95 12.28 6.37
C LEU A 17 15.96 12.95 7.31
N ALA A 18 15.57 14.03 7.99
CA ALA A 18 16.41 14.70 8.98
C ALA A 18 16.75 13.77 10.15
N ILE A 19 15.80 12.96 10.64
CA ILE A 19 16.05 11.95 11.69
C ILE A 19 17.05 10.90 11.22
N LEU A 20 16.90 10.37 10.01
CA LEU A 20 17.86 9.42 9.44
C LEU A 20 19.27 10.01 9.39
N ALA A 21 19.40 11.23 8.90
CA ALA A 21 20.67 11.93 8.83
C ALA A 21 21.29 12.16 10.22
N GLN A 22 20.49 12.61 11.19
CA GLN A 22 20.92 12.83 12.58
C GLN A 22 21.51 11.57 13.23
N HIS A 23 20.86 10.41 12.98
CA HIS A 23 21.28 9.12 13.51
C HIS A 23 22.27 8.37 12.61
N LYS A 24 22.71 8.98 11.50
CA LYS A 24 23.60 8.37 10.50
C LYS A 24 23.09 7.03 9.97
N LEU A 25 21.77 6.90 9.83
CA LEU A 25 21.13 5.70 9.31
C LEU A 25 21.04 5.80 7.79
N GLY A 26 21.59 4.79 7.11
CA GLY A 26 21.50 4.63 5.67
C GLY A 26 20.37 3.67 5.25
N LEU A 27 20.24 3.50 3.94
CA LEU A 27 19.24 2.61 3.35
C LEU A 27 19.41 1.17 3.86
N ALA A 28 20.65 0.68 3.97
CA ALA A 28 20.93 -0.70 4.42
C ALA A 28 20.43 -0.98 5.85
N ASP A 29 20.53 0.01 6.76
CA ASP A 29 20.04 -0.13 8.13
C ASP A 29 18.51 -0.30 8.16
N ILE A 30 17.79 0.49 7.34
CA ILE A 30 16.34 0.41 7.23
C ILE A 30 15.91 -0.90 6.58
N GLN A 31 16.57 -1.30 5.50
CA GLN A 31 16.28 -2.56 4.82
C GLN A 31 16.48 -3.78 5.72
N LYS A 32 17.50 -3.77 6.58
CA LYS A 32 17.72 -4.82 7.57
C LYS A 32 16.54 -4.95 8.54
N VAL A 33 16.07 -3.84 9.11
CA VAL A 33 14.92 -3.84 10.01
C VAL A 33 13.67 -4.37 9.30
N ILE A 34 13.40 -3.92 8.08
CA ILE A 34 12.24 -4.36 7.30
C ILE A 34 12.31 -5.86 6.99
N ALA A 35 13.50 -6.37 6.65
CA ALA A 35 13.72 -7.79 6.40
C ALA A 35 13.42 -8.67 7.63
N GLU A 36 13.74 -8.16 8.83
CA GLU A 36 13.48 -8.84 10.10
C GLU A 36 11.99 -8.82 10.51
N MET A 37 11.25 -7.79 10.11
CA MET A 37 9.82 -7.66 10.47
C MET A 37 8.94 -8.75 9.84
N GLY A 38 9.22 -9.12 8.61
CA GLY A 38 8.41 -10.08 7.86
C GLY A 38 6.99 -9.60 7.50
N PRO A 39 6.26 -10.36 6.68
CA PRO A 39 4.86 -10.08 6.39
C PRO A 39 3.96 -10.44 7.59
N LEU A 40 2.78 -9.82 7.66
CA LEU A 40 1.77 -10.19 8.64
C LEU A 40 1.41 -11.67 8.52
N PRO A 41 1.10 -12.35 9.65
CA PRO A 41 0.66 -13.74 9.62
C PRO A 41 -0.51 -13.95 8.67
N GLY A 42 -0.39 -14.90 7.74
CA GLY A 42 -1.39 -15.20 6.73
C GLY A 42 -1.34 -14.33 5.46
N ALA A 43 -0.59 -13.23 5.45
CA ALA A 43 -0.54 -12.31 4.30
C ALA A 43 -0.01 -13.00 3.03
N ARG A 44 1.04 -13.82 3.16
CA ARG A 44 1.61 -14.55 2.03
C ARG A 44 0.60 -15.55 1.44
N ALA A 45 -0.02 -16.36 2.27
CA ALA A 45 -1.02 -17.34 1.83
C ALA A 45 -2.23 -16.67 1.16
N PHE A 46 -2.70 -15.56 1.73
CA PHE A 46 -3.78 -14.77 1.13
C PHE A 46 -3.37 -14.19 -0.23
N LEU A 47 -2.16 -13.65 -0.36
CA LEU A 47 -1.66 -13.10 -1.62
C LEU A 47 -1.53 -14.19 -2.69
N ASP A 48 -1.05 -15.37 -2.34
CA ASP A 48 -0.94 -16.50 -3.27
C ASP A 48 -2.35 -16.96 -3.71
N TRP A 49 -3.31 -17.06 -2.78
CA TRP A 49 -4.73 -17.34 -3.08
C TRP A 49 -5.34 -16.31 -4.04
N LEU A 50 -5.04 -15.03 -3.83
CA LEU A 50 -5.53 -13.93 -4.66
C LEU A 50 -4.97 -14.03 -6.10
N ARG A 51 -3.68 -14.32 -6.25
CA ARG A 51 -3.00 -14.45 -7.54
C ARG A 51 -3.51 -15.58 -8.42
N GLU A 52 -4.04 -16.63 -7.79
CA GLU A 52 -4.67 -17.73 -8.55
C GLU A 52 -5.99 -17.32 -9.22
N ARG A 53 -6.60 -16.22 -8.77
CA ARG A 53 -7.98 -15.81 -9.14
C ARG A 53 -8.04 -14.46 -9.81
N PHE A 54 -7.10 -13.58 -9.52
CA PHE A 54 -7.08 -12.19 -9.95
C PHE A 54 -5.68 -11.76 -10.42
N GLN A 55 -5.63 -10.76 -11.29
CA GLN A 55 -4.41 -10.00 -11.50
C GLN A 55 -4.21 -9.07 -10.30
N VAL A 56 -3.09 -9.20 -9.61
CA VAL A 56 -2.85 -8.50 -8.33
C VAL A 56 -1.76 -7.46 -8.47
N VAL A 57 -2.06 -6.24 -8.04
CA VAL A 57 -1.09 -5.15 -7.94
C VAL A 57 -1.21 -4.52 -6.55
N ILE A 58 -0.10 -4.38 -5.86
CA ILE A 58 -0.02 -3.63 -4.60
C ILE A 58 0.19 -2.15 -4.94
N LEU A 59 -0.67 -1.30 -4.41
CA LEU A 59 -0.58 0.16 -4.49
C LEU A 59 -0.22 0.71 -3.10
N SER A 60 0.92 1.40 -2.98
CA SER A 60 1.41 1.84 -1.67
C SER A 60 2.06 3.23 -1.73
N ASP A 61 1.97 3.97 -0.65
CA ASP A 61 2.68 5.24 -0.45
C ASP A 61 4.09 5.04 0.15
N THR A 62 4.59 3.81 0.14
CA THR A 62 5.98 3.46 0.49
C THR A 62 6.93 3.76 -0.66
N PHE A 63 8.18 3.37 -0.50
CA PHE A 63 9.25 3.51 -1.48
C PHE A 63 9.80 2.14 -1.87
N TYR A 64 10.18 1.96 -3.16
CA TYR A 64 10.72 0.68 -3.64
C TYR A 64 11.90 0.21 -2.80
N GLU A 65 12.80 1.12 -2.46
CA GLU A 65 14.03 0.82 -1.72
C GLU A 65 13.72 0.27 -0.31
N PHE A 66 12.63 0.72 0.32
CA PHE A 66 12.17 0.19 1.60
C PHE A 66 11.37 -1.10 1.45
N ALA A 67 10.54 -1.19 0.42
CA ALA A 67 9.61 -2.30 0.26
C ALA A 67 10.28 -3.60 -0.20
N MET A 68 11.39 -3.54 -0.93
CA MET A 68 11.98 -4.70 -1.60
C MET A 68 12.27 -5.90 -0.69
N PRO A 69 12.82 -5.77 0.54
CA PRO A 69 13.01 -6.92 1.43
C PRO A 69 11.72 -7.64 1.79
N LEU A 70 10.62 -6.90 1.96
CA LEU A 70 9.30 -7.48 2.21
C LEU A 70 8.69 -8.08 0.94
N MET A 71 8.85 -7.43 -0.20
CA MET A 71 8.39 -7.95 -1.50
C MET A 71 9.05 -9.27 -1.84
N GLN A 72 10.34 -9.43 -1.53
CA GLN A 72 11.03 -10.71 -1.68
C GLN A 72 10.35 -11.82 -0.88
N GLN A 73 10.01 -11.58 0.37
CA GLN A 73 9.30 -12.55 1.24
C GLN A 73 7.88 -12.86 0.74
N LEU A 74 7.24 -11.91 0.05
CA LEU A 74 5.93 -12.07 -0.56
C LEU A 74 5.97 -12.67 -1.98
N GLY A 75 7.16 -13.05 -2.49
CA GLY A 75 7.33 -13.62 -3.82
C GLY A 75 7.21 -12.61 -4.94
N TYR A 76 7.73 -11.41 -4.73
CA TYR A 76 7.79 -10.32 -5.70
C TYR A 76 6.45 -9.97 -6.37
N PRO A 77 5.41 -9.60 -5.60
CA PRO A 77 4.18 -9.08 -6.20
C PRO A 77 4.44 -7.82 -7.01
N ALA A 78 3.62 -7.56 -8.02
CA ALA A 78 3.63 -6.26 -8.68
C ALA A 78 3.35 -5.16 -7.66
N LEU A 79 4.22 -4.17 -7.60
CA LEU A 79 4.15 -3.05 -6.66
C LEU A 79 4.26 -1.74 -7.43
N LEU A 80 3.33 -0.83 -7.20
CA LEU A 80 3.43 0.57 -7.64
C LEU A 80 3.51 1.46 -6.40
N CYS A 81 4.67 2.10 -6.22
CA CYS A 81 4.92 3.01 -5.10
C CYS A 81 5.87 4.14 -5.51
N HIS A 82 6.45 4.83 -4.58
CA HIS A 82 7.37 5.95 -4.80
C HIS A 82 8.83 5.49 -4.84
N LYS A 83 9.76 6.42 -5.01
CA LYS A 83 11.21 6.17 -5.05
C LYS A 83 11.94 7.05 -4.06
N LEU A 84 13.08 6.58 -3.58
CA LEU A 84 14.05 7.38 -2.85
C LEU A 84 15.21 7.78 -3.77
N GLU A 85 15.79 8.94 -3.49
CA GLU A 85 17.10 9.33 -4.02
C GLU A 85 18.16 8.92 -2.99
N VAL A 86 18.98 7.94 -3.37
CA VAL A 86 20.03 7.38 -2.51
C VAL A 86 21.37 7.62 -3.19
N ASP A 87 22.32 8.17 -2.46
CA ASP A 87 23.66 8.41 -2.98
C ASP A 87 24.52 7.13 -3.01
N ALA A 88 25.71 7.24 -3.61
CA ALA A 88 26.64 6.11 -3.74
C ALA A 88 27.10 5.52 -2.39
N GLY A 89 26.99 6.30 -1.30
CA GLY A 89 27.29 5.85 0.07
C GLY A 89 26.10 5.21 0.79
N GLY A 90 24.94 5.07 0.12
CA GLY A 90 23.74 4.50 0.72
C GLY A 90 22.94 5.48 1.60
N VAL A 91 23.25 6.76 1.55
CA VAL A 91 22.53 7.80 2.31
C VAL A 91 21.27 8.20 1.54
N VAL A 92 20.12 8.16 2.20
CA VAL A 92 18.86 8.64 1.65
C VAL A 92 18.87 10.17 1.64
N ARG A 93 18.86 10.76 0.46
CA ARG A 93 18.98 12.22 0.27
C ARG A 93 17.64 12.89 0.07
N ASN A 94 16.72 12.24 -0.64
CA ASN A 94 15.43 12.81 -0.95
C ASN A 94 14.44 11.68 -1.31
N TYR A 95 13.20 12.05 -1.61
CA TYR A 95 12.18 11.15 -2.13
C TYR A 95 11.55 11.74 -3.40
N VAL A 96 11.02 10.87 -4.25
CA VAL A 96 10.33 11.23 -5.48
C VAL A 96 8.95 10.57 -5.48
N LEU A 97 7.91 11.38 -5.40
CA LEU A 97 6.54 10.91 -5.59
C LEU A 97 6.33 10.52 -7.04
N ARG A 98 5.79 9.32 -7.27
CA ARG A 98 5.49 8.84 -8.63
C ARG A 98 4.51 9.78 -9.34
N GLN A 99 3.45 10.17 -8.62
CA GLN A 99 2.47 11.19 -9.04
C GLN A 99 1.55 11.54 -7.86
N PRO A 100 0.81 12.67 -7.91
CA PRO A 100 -0.27 12.95 -6.98
C PRO A 100 -1.36 11.88 -7.03
N GLU A 101 -2.03 11.61 -5.91
CA GLU A 101 -3.09 10.59 -5.79
C GLU A 101 -2.75 9.24 -6.43
N ALA A 102 -1.51 8.79 -6.28
CA ALA A 102 -0.91 7.67 -7.03
C ALA A 102 -1.75 6.38 -7.01
N LYS A 103 -2.41 6.07 -5.90
CA LYS A 103 -3.28 4.88 -5.78
C LYS A 103 -4.54 5.02 -6.64
N ARG A 104 -5.25 6.14 -6.54
CA ARG A 104 -6.45 6.44 -7.34
C ARG A 104 -6.14 6.46 -8.82
N GLU A 105 -5.11 7.18 -9.22
CA GLU A 105 -4.71 7.29 -10.63
C GLU A 105 -4.28 5.94 -11.22
N SER A 106 -3.72 5.04 -10.40
CA SER A 106 -3.42 3.66 -10.83
C SER A 106 -4.69 2.88 -11.12
N VAL A 107 -5.69 2.92 -10.25
CA VAL A 107 -6.99 2.26 -10.48
C VAL A 107 -7.66 2.80 -11.73
N LYS A 108 -7.70 4.12 -11.89
CA LYS A 108 -8.24 4.78 -13.08
C LYS A 108 -7.55 4.34 -14.38
N ALA A 109 -6.22 4.19 -14.34
CA ALA A 109 -5.45 3.69 -15.48
C ALA A 109 -5.82 2.24 -15.83
N PHE A 110 -5.96 1.34 -14.84
CA PHE A 110 -6.41 -0.03 -15.10
C PHE A 110 -7.81 -0.08 -15.68
N ARG A 111 -8.73 0.75 -15.19
CA ARG A 111 -10.08 0.87 -15.76
C ARG A 111 -10.05 1.37 -17.20
N SER A 112 -9.16 2.31 -17.53
CA SER A 112 -8.98 2.79 -18.91
C SER A 112 -8.46 1.72 -19.86
N LEU A 113 -7.82 0.68 -19.33
CA LEU A 113 -7.42 -0.53 -20.05
C LEU A 113 -8.53 -1.58 -20.09
N ASN A 114 -9.76 -1.24 -19.71
CA ASN A 114 -10.94 -2.10 -19.65
C ASN A 114 -10.87 -3.23 -18.59
N PHE A 115 -9.99 -3.11 -17.59
CA PHE A 115 -10.05 -4.01 -16.45
C PHE A 115 -11.19 -3.62 -15.52
N LYS A 116 -11.91 -4.63 -15.03
CA LYS A 116 -12.76 -4.49 -13.85
C LYS A 116 -11.87 -4.55 -12.62
N THR A 117 -12.09 -3.64 -11.67
CA THR A 117 -11.17 -3.43 -10.54
C THR A 117 -11.85 -3.64 -9.20
N ILE A 118 -11.18 -4.37 -8.31
CA ILE A 118 -11.54 -4.48 -6.89
C ILE A 118 -10.37 -3.91 -6.11
N ALA A 119 -10.63 -2.95 -5.24
CA ALA A 119 -9.62 -2.37 -4.37
C ALA A 119 -9.90 -2.70 -2.91
N ALA A 120 -8.85 -2.98 -2.14
CA ALA A 120 -8.93 -3.15 -0.70
C ALA A 120 -7.93 -2.23 -0.01
N GLY A 121 -8.33 -1.64 1.13
CA GLY A 121 -7.49 -0.73 1.90
C GLY A 121 -7.96 -0.61 3.34
N ASP A 122 -7.16 0.05 4.20
CA ASP A 122 -7.41 0.11 5.64
C ASP A 122 -7.58 1.55 6.19
N SER A 123 -7.30 2.55 5.39
CA SER A 123 -7.16 3.91 5.89
C SER A 123 -7.82 4.98 5.02
N TYR A 124 -7.89 6.20 5.54
CA TYR A 124 -8.31 7.37 4.77
C TYR A 124 -7.55 7.56 3.45
N ASN A 125 -6.25 7.25 3.45
CA ASN A 125 -5.42 7.38 2.25
C ASN A 125 -5.84 6.44 1.12
N ASP A 126 -6.65 5.42 1.43
CA ASP A 126 -7.14 4.45 0.45
C ASP A 126 -8.53 4.78 -0.08
N THR A 127 -9.27 5.67 0.59
CA THR A 127 -10.69 5.91 0.26
C THR A 127 -10.90 6.42 -1.17
N ALA A 128 -10.02 7.27 -1.67
CA ALA A 128 -10.07 7.75 -3.05
C ALA A 128 -9.83 6.61 -4.07
N MET A 129 -8.94 5.67 -3.74
CA MET A 129 -8.70 4.45 -4.53
C MET A 129 -9.93 3.51 -4.49
N LEU A 130 -10.53 3.32 -3.30
CA LEU A 130 -11.73 2.50 -3.15
C LEU A 130 -12.92 3.07 -3.93
N ALA A 131 -13.08 4.39 -3.92
CA ALA A 131 -14.14 5.08 -4.66
C ALA A 131 -13.97 5.00 -6.18
N GLU A 132 -12.73 4.96 -6.67
CA GLU A 132 -12.42 4.85 -8.09
C GLU A 132 -12.63 3.44 -8.62
N ALA A 133 -12.50 2.40 -7.79
CA ALA A 133 -12.64 1.01 -8.19
C ALA A 133 -14.11 0.62 -8.46
N ASP A 134 -14.34 -0.43 -9.26
CA ASP A 134 -15.68 -0.99 -9.48
C ASP A 134 -16.23 -1.65 -8.20
N ALA A 135 -15.36 -2.08 -7.28
CA ALA A 135 -15.72 -2.49 -5.93
C ALA A 135 -14.61 -2.13 -4.93
N GLY A 136 -15.00 -1.51 -3.81
CA GLY A 136 -14.11 -1.20 -2.68
C GLY A 136 -14.39 -2.11 -1.47
N ILE A 137 -13.34 -2.49 -0.73
CA ILE A 137 -13.40 -3.31 0.48
C ILE A 137 -12.52 -2.68 1.54
N LEU A 138 -12.99 -2.60 2.78
CA LEU A 138 -12.20 -2.17 3.93
C LEU A 138 -11.64 -3.40 4.66
N PHE A 139 -10.32 -3.42 4.90
CA PHE A 139 -9.63 -4.46 5.63
C PHE A 139 -9.02 -3.90 6.93
N ARG A 140 -9.55 -4.32 8.08
CA ARG A 140 -9.12 -3.87 9.42
C ARG A 140 -9.07 -2.33 9.56
N PRO A 141 -10.09 -1.60 9.07
CA PRO A 141 -10.10 -0.14 9.16
C PRO A 141 -10.30 0.31 10.62
N PRO A 142 -9.84 1.53 10.97
CA PRO A 142 -10.22 2.15 12.23
C PRO A 142 -11.69 2.59 12.19
N GLN A 143 -12.30 2.76 13.39
CA GLN A 143 -13.75 3.01 13.51
C GLN A 143 -14.21 4.26 12.77
N ASN A 144 -13.44 5.33 12.81
CA ASN A 144 -13.77 6.57 12.11
C ASN A 144 -13.90 6.41 10.58
N VAL A 145 -13.10 5.51 9.98
CA VAL A 145 -13.23 5.19 8.54
C VAL A 145 -14.50 4.39 8.27
N ILE A 146 -14.87 3.47 9.17
CA ILE A 146 -16.13 2.71 9.05
C ILE A 146 -17.34 3.66 9.10
N ASP A 147 -17.34 4.59 10.05
CA ASP A 147 -18.43 5.50 10.28
C ASP A 147 -18.64 6.47 9.11
N GLU A 148 -17.55 6.91 8.48
CA GLU A 148 -17.58 7.86 7.37
C GLU A 148 -17.85 7.20 6.02
N PHE A 149 -17.45 5.92 5.84
CA PHE A 149 -17.58 5.18 4.59
C PHE A 149 -18.40 3.88 4.74
N PRO A 150 -19.66 3.95 5.21
CA PRO A 150 -20.49 2.77 5.49
C PRO A 150 -20.88 1.96 4.26
N GLN A 151 -20.65 2.49 3.05
CA GLN A 151 -20.93 1.81 1.80
C GLN A 151 -19.96 0.66 1.48
N TYR A 152 -18.79 0.60 2.14
CA TYR A 152 -17.82 -0.45 1.89
C TYR A 152 -17.96 -1.60 2.90
N PRO A 153 -17.93 -2.86 2.44
CA PRO A 153 -17.88 -4.00 3.34
C PRO A 153 -16.60 -3.96 4.19
N VAL A 154 -16.76 -4.20 5.49
CA VAL A 154 -15.66 -4.25 6.46
C VAL A 154 -15.26 -5.70 6.69
N THR A 155 -13.97 -6.00 6.57
CA THR A 155 -13.38 -7.31 6.79
C THR A 155 -12.27 -7.22 7.83
N ARG A 156 -12.13 -8.24 8.68
CA ARG A 156 -11.17 -8.24 9.81
C ARG A 156 -10.20 -9.42 9.77
N SER A 157 -10.49 -10.44 8.98
CA SER A 157 -9.62 -11.58 8.74
C SER A 157 -9.36 -11.78 7.25
N TYR A 158 -8.35 -12.57 6.90
CA TYR A 158 -8.07 -12.89 5.50
C TYR A 158 -9.16 -13.77 4.88
N GLU A 159 -9.86 -14.59 5.68
CA GLU A 159 -11.00 -15.38 5.24
C GLU A 159 -12.18 -14.49 4.85
N GLU A 160 -12.50 -13.49 5.67
CA GLU A 160 -13.53 -12.50 5.37
C GLU A 160 -13.16 -11.68 4.12
N LEU A 161 -11.88 -11.28 4.02
CA LEU A 161 -11.38 -10.53 2.88
C LEU A 161 -11.48 -11.36 1.59
N ALA A 162 -11.09 -12.63 1.63
CA ALA A 162 -11.23 -13.55 0.49
C ALA A 162 -12.69 -13.70 0.04
N ALA A 163 -13.61 -13.90 0.98
CA ALA A 163 -15.03 -13.98 0.68
C ALA A 163 -15.57 -12.68 0.07
N ALA A 164 -15.11 -11.53 0.53
CA ALA A 164 -15.48 -10.23 -0.02
C ALA A 164 -14.95 -10.03 -1.45
N PHE A 165 -13.72 -10.45 -1.74
CA PHE A 165 -13.17 -10.43 -3.10
C PHE A 165 -13.96 -11.34 -4.05
N GLU A 166 -14.32 -12.55 -3.64
CA GLU A 166 -15.14 -13.45 -4.46
C GLU A 166 -16.54 -12.88 -4.72
N ALA A 167 -17.19 -12.32 -3.70
CA ALA A 167 -18.49 -11.69 -3.85
C ALA A 167 -18.44 -10.49 -4.80
N ALA A 168 -17.42 -9.64 -4.67
CA ALA A 168 -17.18 -8.52 -5.55
C ALA A 168 -16.90 -8.99 -6.99
N GLY A 169 -16.04 -10.00 -7.18
CA GLY A 169 -15.73 -10.57 -8.49
C GLY A 169 -16.95 -11.07 -9.24
N ARG A 170 -17.86 -11.79 -8.56
CA ARG A 170 -19.14 -12.23 -9.17
C ARG A 170 -20.07 -11.09 -9.56
N ARG A 171 -20.01 -9.95 -8.84
CA ARG A 171 -20.91 -8.80 -9.09
C ARG A 171 -20.46 -7.91 -10.24
N ILE A 172 -19.15 -7.83 -10.51
CA ILE A 172 -18.59 -6.91 -11.51
C ILE A 172 -18.27 -7.56 -12.85
N GLN A 173 -18.49 -8.87 -12.96
CA GLN A 173 -18.34 -9.62 -14.24
C GLN A 173 -19.37 -9.19 -15.31
#